data_5a148e180f299a79646e2516103fe4ab
#
_entry.id   5a148e180f299a79646e2516103fe4ab
#
_cell.length_a   1.000
_cell.length_b   1.000
_cell.length_c   1.000
_cell.angle_alpha   90.00
_cell.angle_beta   90.00
_cell.angle_gamma   90.00
#
_symmetry.space_group_name_H-M   'P 1'
#
loop_
_entity.id
_entity.type
_entity.pdbx_description
1 polymer ?
#
loop_
_entity_poly.entity_id
_entity_poly.type
_entity_poly.pdbx_seq_one_letter_code
_entity_poly.pdbx_strand_id
1 'polypeptide(L)'
;VYLNKYFHRFSLEQRKRVKYFCCDMSNGFVSVSRKNFPNARICIDPFHVIKRLNEMVDHVRLRYQHQFQDAGDTESLKKVKSIARLLKTKEYNQVAYWGSRFHDNKQRLQDAFDVAPDLLEAYEALQFFHDILASFPYSVQHEELTEWIRQYTASEVEEIHSAACTIRHWRGYIQNSWKHGKSNGLSEGLNNKVKVLKRVAFGLHSFEGFRKRILLTCGKLRLSNDPLSILEKARDGKEIRL
;
A
#
# COMPACT_ATOMS: atom_id res chain seq x y z
N VAL A 1 10.18 20.76 -0.80
CA VAL A 1 10.02 22.21 -1.17
C VAL A 1 8.76 22.44 -1.99
N TYR A 2 8.44 21.64 -3.01
CA TYR A 2 7.33 21.89 -3.94
C TYR A 2 5.94 21.76 -3.29
N LEU A 3 5.72 20.69 -2.49
CA LEU A 3 4.45 20.45 -1.80
C LEU A 3 4.10 21.55 -0.78
N ASN A 4 5.09 22.08 -0.07
CA ASN A 4 4.86 23.18 0.86
C ASN A 4 4.36 24.42 0.14
N LYS A 5 4.99 24.80 -1.02
CA LYS A 5 4.52 25.92 -1.85
C LYS A 5 3.10 25.71 -2.35
N TYR A 6 2.75 24.45 -2.71
CA TYR A 6 1.41 24.13 -3.14
C TYR A 6 0.39 24.31 -2.02
N PHE A 7 0.65 23.80 -0.82
CA PHE A 7 -0.28 23.87 0.29
C PHE A 7 -0.41 25.28 0.87
N HIS A 8 0.60 26.13 0.74
CA HIS A 8 0.52 27.54 1.15
C HIS A 8 -0.42 28.39 0.28
N ARG A 9 -0.94 27.87 -0.83
CA ARG A 9 -2.02 28.52 -1.59
C ARG A 9 -3.35 28.53 -0.83
N PHE A 10 -3.49 27.64 0.15
CA PHE A 10 -4.65 27.57 1.03
C PHE A 10 -4.38 28.32 2.33
N SER A 11 -5.38 29.03 2.85
CA SER A 11 -5.24 29.75 4.11
C SER A 11 -4.93 28.79 5.28
N LEU A 12 -4.37 29.30 6.36
CA LEU A 12 -4.13 28.51 7.55
C LEU A 12 -5.41 27.89 8.10
N GLU A 13 -6.52 28.64 8.07
CA GLU A 13 -7.83 28.17 8.53
C GLU A 13 -8.35 26.99 7.68
N GLN A 14 -8.15 27.02 6.38
CA GLN A 14 -8.49 25.89 5.51
C GLN A 14 -7.61 24.68 5.83
N ARG A 15 -6.31 24.87 6.05
CA ARG A 15 -5.38 23.80 6.38
C ARG A 15 -5.64 23.19 7.77
N LYS A 16 -6.08 23.97 8.74
CA LYS A 16 -6.51 23.47 10.07
C LYS A 16 -7.74 22.56 10.02
N ARG A 17 -8.57 22.64 8.97
CA ARG A 17 -9.74 21.77 8.78
C ARG A 17 -9.38 20.34 8.38
N VAL A 18 -8.15 20.10 7.92
CA VAL A 18 -7.68 18.74 7.57
C VAL A 18 -7.54 17.92 8.85
N LYS A 19 -8.34 16.88 8.97
CA LYS A 19 -8.36 15.99 10.16
C LYS A 19 -7.40 14.82 10.04
N TYR A 20 -7.19 14.32 8.82
CA TYR A 20 -6.35 13.16 8.54
C TYR A 20 -5.47 13.42 7.33
N PHE A 21 -4.22 12.99 7.41
CA PHE A 21 -3.26 13.03 6.32
C PHE A 21 -2.74 11.61 6.09
N CYS A 22 -3.23 10.96 5.03
CA CYS A 22 -2.81 9.60 4.68
C CYS A 22 -1.63 9.66 3.73
N CYS A 23 -0.59 8.88 4.02
CA CYS A 23 0.61 8.82 3.19
C CYS A 23 1.32 7.47 3.34
N ASP A 24 2.32 7.27 2.49
CA ASP A 24 3.26 6.16 2.56
C ASP A 24 4.22 6.33 3.76
N MET A 25 4.93 5.28 4.12
CA MET A 25 5.97 5.31 5.16
C MET A 25 7.18 6.16 4.71
N SER A 26 7.02 7.48 4.74
CA SER A 26 8.02 8.45 4.30
C SER A 26 8.12 9.63 5.26
N ASN A 27 9.32 9.84 5.82
CA ASN A 27 9.60 10.98 6.70
C ASN A 27 9.38 12.33 6.00
N GLY A 28 9.57 12.38 4.68
CA GLY A 28 9.30 13.56 3.86
C GLY A 28 7.83 13.96 3.90
N PHE A 29 6.91 13.02 3.73
CA PHE A 29 5.47 13.29 3.81
C PHE A 29 5.01 13.64 5.22
N VAL A 30 5.57 12.98 6.24
CA VAL A 30 5.31 13.34 7.64
C VAL A 30 5.73 14.78 7.93
N SER A 31 6.91 15.20 7.48
CA SER A 31 7.39 16.57 7.61
C SER A 31 6.47 17.58 6.91
N VAL A 32 6.01 17.25 5.68
CA VAL A 32 5.05 18.08 4.95
C VAL A 32 3.74 18.19 5.70
N SER A 33 3.22 17.09 6.24
CA SER A 33 1.97 17.09 7.01
C SER A 33 2.08 18.00 8.25
N ARG A 34 3.12 17.80 9.05
CA ARG A 34 3.33 18.57 10.29
C ARG A 34 3.46 20.09 10.03
N LYS A 35 4.13 20.48 8.94
CA LYS A 35 4.30 21.89 8.56
C LYS A 35 3.02 22.54 8.05
N ASN A 36 2.19 21.78 7.34
CA ASN A 36 1.07 22.38 6.60
C ASN A 36 -0.29 22.15 7.26
N PHE A 37 -0.47 21.08 8.03
CA PHE A 37 -1.75 20.65 8.57
C PHE A 37 -1.65 20.41 10.09
N PRO A 38 -1.64 21.48 10.90
CA PRO A 38 -1.33 21.38 12.34
C PRO A 38 -2.29 20.48 13.13
N ASN A 39 -3.54 20.35 12.67
CA ASN A 39 -4.56 19.53 13.32
C ASN A 39 -4.70 18.13 12.71
N ALA A 40 -3.94 17.80 11.67
CA ALA A 40 -4.08 16.53 10.98
C ALA A 40 -3.40 15.38 11.76
N ARG A 41 -4.12 14.28 11.93
CA ARG A 41 -3.56 13.01 12.36
C ARG A 41 -2.94 12.32 11.15
N ILE A 42 -1.68 11.95 11.26
CA ILE A 42 -0.97 11.23 10.21
C ILE A 42 -1.37 9.77 10.28
N CYS A 43 -1.71 9.21 9.13
CA CYS A 43 -2.13 7.83 8.94
C CYS A 43 -1.23 7.20 7.87
N ILE A 44 -0.68 6.01 8.15
CA ILE A 44 0.05 5.22 7.16
C ILE A 44 -0.90 4.25 6.49
N ASP A 45 -0.86 4.20 5.16
CA ASP A 45 -1.68 3.28 4.39
C ASP A 45 -1.26 1.82 4.65
N PRO A 46 -2.20 0.95 5.07
CA PRO A 46 -1.93 -0.46 5.30
C PRO A 46 -1.34 -1.20 4.09
N PHE A 47 -1.69 -0.78 2.87
CA PHE A 47 -1.11 -1.35 1.64
C PHE A 47 0.42 -1.24 1.62
N HIS A 48 0.99 -0.10 2.03
CA HIS A 48 2.44 0.09 2.06
C HIS A 48 3.12 -0.74 3.13
N VAL A 49 2.43 -1.05 4.23
CA VAL A 49 2.94 -1.97 5.25
C VAL A 49 3.03 -3.39 4.68
N ILE A 50 1.94 -3.88 4.07
CA ILE A 50 1.94 -5.21 3.41
C ILE A 50 2.96 -5.28 2.28
N LYS A 51 3.11 -4.22 1.50
CA LYS A 51 4.15 -4.15 0.47
C LYS A 51 5.54 -4.34 1.08
N ARG A 52 5.85 -3.68 2.20
CA ARG A 52 7.13 -3.81 2.90
C ARG A 52 7.37 -5.24 3.39
N LEU A 53 6.34 -5.91 3.91
CA LEU A 53 6.44 -7.30 4.35
C LEU A 53 6.60 -8.26 3.17
N ASN A 54 5.92 -8.03 2.06
CA ASN A 54 6.14 -8.80 0.83
C ASN A 54 7.58 -8.64 0.29
N GLU A 55 8.16 -7.45 0.39
CA GLU A 55 9.56 -7.19 0.04
C GLU A 55 10.51 -7.94 0.97
N MET A 56 10.23 -7.98 2.28
CA MET A 56 11.00 -8.76 3.26
C MET A 56 11.03 -10.26 2.87
N VAL A 57 9.85 -10.87 2.65
CA VAL A 57 9.75 -12.28 2.24
C VAL A 57 10.51 -12.53 0.93
N ASP A 58 10.41 -11.61 -0.04
CA ASP A 58 11.15 -11.74 -1.30
C ASP A 58 12.66 -11.64 -1.10
N HIS A 59 13.14 -10.78 -0.21
CA HIS A 59 14.57 -10.65 0.06
C HIS A 59 15.14 -11.95 0.66
N VAL A 60 14.45 -12.54 1.65
CA VAL A 60 14.87 -13.87 2.20
C VAL A 60 14.87 -14.92 1.10
N ARG A 61 13.81 -14.99 0.28
CA ARG A 61 13.72 -15.93 -0.84
C ARG A 61 14.86 -15.75 -1.84
N LEU A 62 15.16 -14.50 -2.22
CA LEU A 62 16.23 -14.20 -3.18
C LEU A 62 17.60 -14.52 -2.63
N ARG A 63 17.84 -14.31 -1.33
CA ARG A 63 19.08 -14.71 -0.65
C ARG A 63 19.33 -16.22 -0.81
N TYR A 64 18.33 -17.04 -0.51
CA TYR A 64 18.42 -18.49 -0.70
C TYR A 64 18.57 -18.89 -2.18
N GLN A 65 17.89 -18.18 -3.10
CA GLN A 65 18.10 -18.44 -4.53
C GLN A 65 19.56 -18.22 -4.96
N HIS A 66 20.19 -17.13 -4.51
CA HIS A 66 21.61 -16.89 -4.82
C HIS A 66 22.50 -17.95 -4.19
N GLN A 67 22.28 -18.31 -2.92
CA GLN A 67 23.05 -19.37 -2.25
C GLN A 67 22.99 -20.71 -3.00
N PHE A 68 21.80 -21.18 -3.39
CA PHE A 68 21.63 -22.42 -4.12
C PHE A 68 22.18 -22.34 -5.55
N GLN A 69 22.09 -21.19 -6.19
CA GLN A 69 22.67 -20.97 -7.51
C GLN A 69 24.20 -21.05 -7.48
N ASP A 70 24.84 -20.42 -6.51
CA ASP A 70 26.28 -20.42 -6.32
C ASP A 70 26.80 -21.81 -5.92
N ALA A 71 26.02 -22.56 -5.13
CA ALA A 71 26.31 -23.93 -4.75
C ALA A 71 26.03 -24.97 -5.87
N GLY A 72 25.38 -24.56 -6.98
CA GLY A 72 24.97 -25.47 -8.05
C GLY A 72 23.81 -26.42 -7.67
N ASP A 73 23.11 -26.14 -6.54
CA ASP A 73 21.96 -26.92 -6.08
C ASP A 73 20.71 -26.58 -6.87
N THR A 74 20.53 -27.20 -8.01
CA THR A 74 19.43 -26.97 -8.92
C THR A 74 18.08 -27.44 -8.38
N GLU A 75 18.05 -28.41 -7.46
CA GLU A 75 16.82 -28.93 -6.87
C GLU A 75 16.23 -27.95 -5.87
N SER A 76 17.00 -27.53 -4.85
CA SER A 76 16.58 -26.53 -3.87
C SER A 76 16.25 -25.19 -4.53
N LEU A 77 17.02 -24.80 -5.55
CA LEU A 77 16.76 -23.62 -6.35
C LEU A 77 15.37 -23.66 -7.02
N LYS A 78 14.96 -24.79 -7.60
CA LYS A 78 13.63 -24.97 -8.21
C LYS A 78 12.53 -24.86 -7.16
N LYS A 79 12.70 -25.52 -5.98
CA LYS A 79 11.75 -25.46 -4.86
C LYS A 79 11.47 -24.00 -4.48
N VAL A 80 12.50 -23.22 -4.16
CA VAL A 80 12.36 -21.83 -3.72
C VAL A 80 11.85 -20.89 -4.82
N LYS A 81 12.22 -21.08 -6.08
CA LYS A 81 11.68 -20.31 -7.21
C LYS A 81 10.18 -20.55 -7.42
N SER A 82 9.74 -21.80 -7.27
CA SER A 82 8.38 -22.21 -7.59
C SER A 82 7.31 -21.59 -6.71
N ILE A 83 7.66 -21.14 -5.49
CA ILE A 83 6.72 -20.65 -4.48
C ILE A 83 6.64 -19.13 -4.38
N ALA A 84 7.37 -18.39 -5.20
CA ALA A 84 7.44 -16.92 -5.12
C ALA A 84 6.08 -16.19 -5.03
N ARG A 85 5.07 -16.71 -5.72
CA ARG A 85 3.71 -16.18 -5.67
C ARG A 85 2.94 -16.67 -4.44
N LEU A 86 3.13 -17.94 -4.05
CA LEU A 86 2.44 -18.55 -2.92
C LEU A 86 2.79 -17.85 -1.61
N LEU A 87 4.07 -17.52 -1.41
CA LEU A 87 4.57 -16.83 -0.22
C LEU A 87 3.84 -15.51 0.10
N LYS A 88 3.39 -14.80 -0.93
CA LYS A 88 2.70 -13.50 -0.81
C LYS A 88 1.18 -13.61 -0.80
N THR A 89 0.64 -14.81 -0.93
CA THR A 89 -0.80 -15.05 -0.94
C THR A 89 -1.26 -15.35 0.48
N LYS A 90 -2.32 -14.68 0.93
CA LYS A 90 -2.94 -15.01 2.22
C LYS A 90 -3.33 -16.47 2.26
N GLU A 91 -3.08 -17.16 3.36
CA GLU A 91 -3.39 -18.57 3.51
C GLU A 91 -4.89 -18.85 3.28
N TYR A 92 -5.76 -18.01 3.83
CA TYR A 92 -7.21 -18.07 3.57
C TYR A 92 -7.56 -18.01 2.07
N ASN A 93 -6.89 -17.13 1.30
CA ASN A 93 -7.11 -17.02 -0.14
C ASN A 93 -6.58 -18.25 -0.90
N GLN A 94 -5.57 -18.93 -0.36
CA GLN A 94 -5.08 -20.17 -0.96
C GLN A 94 -6.14 -21.26 -0.92
N VAL A 95 -6.87 -21.40 0.19
CA VAL A 95 -8.00 -22.34 0.33
C VAL A 95 -9.14 -21.98 -0.63
N ALA A 96 -9.51 -20.69 -0.68
CA ALA A 96 -10.65 -20.23 -1.46
C ALA A 96 -10.46 -20.28 -2.99
N TYR A 97 -9.23 -19.98 -3.45
CA TYR A 97 -8.94 -19.86 -4.89
C TYR A 97 -8.33 -21.12 -5.52
N TRP A 98 -7.77 -22.04 -4.73
CA TRP A 98 -6.96 -23.14 -5.27
C TRP A 98 -7.64 -24.51 -5.18
N GLY A 99 -8.73 -24.63 -4.42
CA GLY A 99 -9.53 -25.86 -4.34
C GLY A 99 -8.66 -27.12 -4.22
N SER A 100 -8.75 -28.05 -5.19
CA SER A 100 -7.96 -29.29 -5.22
C SER A 100 -6.45 -29.10 -5.26
N ARG A 101 -5.96 -27.95 -5.72
CA ARG A 101 -4.52 -27.62 -5.75
C ARG A 101 -3.99 -27.11 -4.41
N PHE A 102 -4.84 -26.96 -3.40
CA PHE A 102 -4.40 -26.47 -2.10
C PHE A 102 -3.38 -27.40 -1.43
N HIS A 103 -3.61 -28.69 -1.48
CA HIS A 103 -2.69 -29.67 -0.91
C HIS A 103 -1.34 -29.65 -1.61
N ASP A 104 -1.31 -29.58 -2.94
CA ASP A 104 -0.08 -29.48 -3.72
C ASP A 104 0.71 -28.21 -3.38
N ASN A 105 0.02 -27.09 -3.20
CA ASN A 105 0.67 -25.81 -2.85
C ASN A 105 1.22 -25.82 -1.42
N LYS A 106 0.50 -26.45 -0.47
CA LYS A 106 0.99 -26.63 0.90
C LYS A 106 2.25 -27.48 0.94
N GLN A 107 2.26 -28.59 0.19
CA GLN A 107 3.45 -29.45 0.09
C GLN A 107 4.62 -28.69 -0.53
N ARG A 108 4.40 -27.93 -1.60
CA ARG A 108 5.45 -27.12 -2.25
C ARG A 108 6.04 -26.06 -1.32
N LEU A 109 5.20 -25.43 -0.48
CA LEU A 109 5.67 -24.49 0.56
C LEU A 109 6.53 -25.25 1.58
N GLN A 110 6.08 -26.40 2.06
CA GLN A 110 6.83 -27.21 3.02
C GLN A 110 8.19 -27.65 2.45
N ASP A 111 8.21 -28.20 1.23
CA ASP A 111 9.43 -28.62 0.56
C ASP A 111 10.46 -27.48 0.40
N ALA A 112 9.98 -26.25 0.26
CA ALA A 112 10.85 -25.09 0.18
C ALA A 112 11.31 -24.60 1.57
N PHE A 113 10.47 -24.70 2.60
CA PHE A 113 10.84 -24.35 3.98
C PHE A 113 11.85 -25.33 4.55
N ASP A 114 11.78 -26.62 4.18
CA ASP A 114 12.73 -27.64 4.60
C ASP A 114 14.18 -27.33 4.13
N VAL A 115 14.32 -26.68 2.97
CA VAL A 115 15.63 -26.27 2.44
C VAL A 115 15.99 -24.82 2.75
N ALA A 116 15.03 -24.00 3.18
CA ALA A 116 15.19 -22.59 3.45
C ALA A 116 14.41 -22.18 4.72
N PRO A 117 14.88 -22.55 5.93
CA PRO A 117 14.11 -22.37 7.18
C PRO A 117 13.79 -20.92 7.51
N ASP A 118 14.66 -19.94 7.22
CA ASP A 118 14.37 -18.52 7.44
C ASP A 118 13.17 -18.04 6.61
N LEU A 119 12.88 -18.75 5.51
CA LEU A 119 11.74 -18.41 4.66
C LEU A 119 10.41 -18.79 5.31
N LEU A 120 10.40 -19.83 6.16
CA LEU A 120 9.23 -20.15 6.99
C LEU A 120 8.94 -19.02 7.97
N GLU A 121 9.94 -18.56 8.71
CA GLU A 121 9.78 -17.45 9.66
C GLU A 121 9.27 -16.18 8.97
N ALA A 122 9.83 -15.83 7.81
CA ALA A 122 9.39 -14.69 7.02
C ALA A 122 7.94 -14.83 6.53
N TYR A 123 7.54 -16.04 6.13
CA TYR A 123 6.17 -16.35 5.72
C TYR A 123 5.19 -16.22 6.91
N GLU A 124 5.53 -16.80 8.05
CA GLU A 124 4.73 -16.72 9.28
C GLU A 124 4.55 -15.26 9.73
N ALA A 125 5.63 -14.45 9.67
CA ALA A 125 5.57 -13.03 9.99
C ALA A 125 4.57 -12.28 9.08
N LEU A 126 4.55 -12.59 7.79
CA LEU A 126 3.60 -12.00 6.85
C LEU A 126 2.16 -12.48 7.11
N GLN A 127 1.94 -13.80 7.35
CA GLN A 127 0.61 -14.32 7.62
C GLN A 127 0.05 -13.77 8.93
N PHE A 128 0.83 -13.75 9.99
CA PHE A 128 0.40 -13.15 11.27
C PHE A 128 0.01 -11.67 11.08
N PHE A 129 0.75 -10.92 10.27
CA PHE A 129 0.36 -9.53 9.99
C PHE A 129 -0.94 -9.42 9.19
N HIS A 130 -1.22 -10.36 8.31
CA HIS A 130 -2.52 -10.45 7.63
C HIS A 130 -3.67 -10.73 8.60
N ASP A 131 -3.43 -11.56 9.61
CA ASP A 131 -4.41 -11.86 10.64
C ASP A 131 -4.69 -10.64 11.50
N ILE A 132 -3.66 -9.89 11.91
CA ILE A 132 -3.82 -8.60 12.60
C ILE A 132 -4.72 -7.64 11.81
N LEU A 133 -4.55 -7.56 10.49
CA LEU A 133 -5.39 -6.70 9.66
C LEU A 133 -6.85 -7.16 9.57
N ALA A 134 -7.10 -8.45 9.79
CA ALA A 134 -8.44 -9.03 9.81
C ALA A 134 -9.09 -8.99 11.20
N SER A 135 -8.30 -8.78 12.25
CA SER A 135 -8.78 -8.78 13.64
C SER A 135 -9.67 -7.60 13.94
N PHE A 136 -10.64 -7.81 14.82
CA PHE A 136 -11.57 -6.81 15.33
C PHE A 136 -11.93 -7.15 16.79
N PRO A 137 -12.09 -6.18 17.69
CA PRO A 137 -12.01 -4.72 17.53
C PRO A 137 -10.56 -4.17 17.49
N TYR A 138 -10.42 -2.85 17.32
CA TYR A 138 -9.11 -2.17 17.28
C TYR A 138 -8.18 -2.47 18.47
N SER A 139 -8.72 -2.71 19.67
CA SER A 139 -7.94 -3.09 20.85
C SER A 139 -7.13 -4.37 20.61
N VAL A 140 -7.76 -5.39 20.00
CA VAL A 140 -7.12 -6.65 19.63
C VAL A 140 -6.01 -6.41 18.61
N GLN A 141 -6.29 -5.65 17.55
CA GLN A 141 -5.26 -5.27 16.56
C GLN A 141 -4.07 -4.57 17.19
N HIS A 142 -4.31 -3.72 18.20
CA HIS A 142 -3.26 -3.00 18.91
C HIS A 142 -2.35 -3.94 19.71
N GLU A 143 -2.93 -4.90 20.40
CA GLU A 143 -2.20 -5.89 21.20
C GLU A 143 -1.42 -6.85 20.31
N GLU A 144 -2.06 -7.40 19.28
CA GLU A 144 -1.43 -8.30 18.31
C GLU A 144 -0.29 -7.62 17.56
N LEU A 145 -0.42 -6.35 17.15
CA LEU A 145 0.69 -5.61 16.55
C LEU A 145 1.84 -5.42 17.53
N THR A 146 1.56 -5.24 18.80
CA THR A 146 2.60 -5.12 19.85
C THR A 146 3.38 -6.41 19.97
N GLU A 147 2.66 -7.53 19.99
CA GLU A 147 3.26 -8.87 20.06
C GLU A 147 4.05 -9.19 18.79
N TRP A 148 3.51 -8.89 17.61
CA TRP A 148 4.20 -9.04 16.34
C TRP A 148 5.53 -8.28 16.33
N ILE A 149 5.52 -7.01 16.75
CA ILE A 149 6.73 -6.19 16.83
C ILE A 149 7.74 -6.79 17.83
N ARG A 150 7.27 -7.25 19.00
CA ARG A 150 8.14 -7.85 20.02
C ARG A 150 8.83 -9.11 19.48
N GLN A 151 8.08 -9.99 18.84
CA GLN A 151 8.56 -11.25 18.30
C GLN A 151 9.59 -11.01 17.19
N TYR A 152 9.23 -10.24 16.17
CA TYR A 152 10.06 -10.15 14.95
C TYR A 152 11.17 -9.08 15.02
N THR A 153 11.16 -8.19 16.02
CA THR A 153 12.37 -7.40 16.31
C THR A 153 13.44 -8.19 17.08
N ALA A 154 13.13 -9.38 17.57
CA ALA A 154 14.08 -10.31 18.16
C ALA A 154 14.57 -11.37 17.17
N SER A 155 14.11 -11.37 15.93
CA SER A 155 14.54 -12.32 14.90
C SER A 155 16.03 -12.20 14.60
N GLU A 156 16.70 -13.35 14.43
CA GLU A 156 18.11 -13.42 13.98
C GLU A 156 18.23 -13.23 12.46
N VAL A 157 17.12 -13.31 11.73
CA VAL A 157 17.07 -13.09 10.28
C VAL A 157 17.04 -11.59 9.98
N GLU A 158 18.12 -11.07 9.39
CA GLU A 158 18.34 -9.63 9.17
C GLU A 158 17.17 -8.95 8.44
N GLU A 159 16.63 -9.58 7.41
CA GLU A 159 15.53 -9.03 6.61
C GLU A 159 14.25 -8.88 7.44
N ILE A 160 13.98 -9.85 8.33
CA ILE A 160 12.81 -9.86 9.22
C ILE A 160 13.00 -8.79 10.30
N HIS A 161 14.15 -8.79 10.97
CA HIS A 161 14.50 -7.79 11.97
C HIS A 161 14.36 -6.35 11.43
N SER A 162 14.95 -6.10 10.25
CA SER A 162 14.89 -4.78 9.58
C SER A 162 13.47 -4.33 9.26
N ALA A 163 12.63 -5.25 8.75
CA ALA A 163 11.23 -4.97 8.47
C ALA A 163 10.45 -4.68 9.76
N ALA A 164 10.66 -5.48 10.81
CA ALA A 164 10.00 -5.29 12.11
C ALA A 164 10.41 -3.97 12.77
N CYS A 165 11.68 -3.59 12.72
CA CYS A 165 12.16 -2.28 13.18
C CYS A 165 11.51 -1.13 12.40
N THR A 166 11.31 -1.29 11.09
CA THR A 166 10.58 -0.31 10.28
C THR A 166 9.15 -0.17 10.76
N ILE A 167 8.42 -1.26 10.94
CA ILE A 167 7.03 -1.25 11.41
C ILE A 167 6.94 -0.67 12.83
N ARG A 168 7.86 -1.00 13.72
CA ARG A 168 7.96 -0.42 15.05
C ARG A 168 8.10 1.11 15.00
N HIS A 169 8.94 1.63 14.10
CA HIS A 169 9.11 3.07 13.89
C HIS A 169 7.81 3.75 13.46
N TRP A 170 7.04 3.12 12.57
CA TRP A 170 5.80 3.67 12.02
C TRP A 170 4.55 3.29 12.82
N ARG A 171 4.67 2.52 13.91
CA ARG A 171 3.56 1.94 14.67
C ARG A 171 2.42 2.91 14.95
N GLY A 172 2.72 4.08 15.52
CA GLY A 172 1.69 5.04 15.91
C GLY A 172 0.85 5.56 14.73
N TYR A 173 1.47 5.73 13.56
CA TYR A 173 0.76 6.18 12.35
C TYR A 173 -0.02 5.05 11.67
N ILE A 174 0.48 3.81 11.75
CA ILE A 174 -0.24 2.61 11.30
C ILE A 174 -1.51 2.42 12.15
N GLN A 175 -1.38 2.51 13.45
CA GLN A 175 -2.51 2.43 14.39
C GLN A 175 -3.54 3.54 14.20
N ASN A 176 -3.11 4.75 13.84
CA ASN A 176 -4.04 5.83 13.49
C ASN A 176 -4.90 5.47 12.29
N SER A 177 -4.35 4.79 11.29
CA SER A 177 -5.10 4.35 10.11
C SER A 177 -6.19 3.36 10.48
N TRP A 178 -5.87 2.36 11.30
CA TRP A 178 -6.80 1.32 11.73
C TRP A 178 -7.90 1.92 12.62
N LYS A 179 -7.50 2.65 13.66
CA LYS A 179 -8.44 3.30 14.59
C LYS A 179 -9.46 4.20 13.90
N HIS A 180 -9.07 4.85 12.81
CA HIS A 180 -9.93 5.82 12.12
C HIS A 180 -10.43 5.34 10.76
N GLY A 181 -10.12 4.09 10.35
CA GLY A 181 -10.52 3.55 9.06
C GLY A 181 -10.03 4.39 7.88
N LYS A 182 -8.79 4.89 7.93
CA LYS A 182 -8.23 5.78 6.90
C LYS A 182 -7.17 5.08 6.08
N SER A 183 -7.30 5.19 4.76
CA SER A 183 -6.35 4.66 3.79
C SER A 183 -6.13 5.65 2.64
N ASN A 184 -5.13 5.40 1.82
CA ASN A 184 -4.83 6.16 0.61
C ASN A 184 -5.56 5.62 -0.64
N GLY A 185 -6.40 4.60 -0.47
CA GLY A 185 -7.05 3.88 -1.56
C GLY A 185 -7.82 4.75 -2.54
N LEU A 186 -8.48 5.82 -2.05
CA LEU A 186 -9.17 6.78 -2.94
C LEU A 186 -8.17 7.48 -3.87
N SER A 187 -7.05 7.97 -3.32
CA SER A 187 -6.00 8.64 -4.10
C SER A 187 -5.35 7.69 -5.09
N GLU A 188 -5.10 6.45 -4.70
CA GLU A 188 -4.56 5.42 -5.60
C GLU A 188 -5.54 5.07 -6.72
N GLY A 189 -6.83 4.91 -6.41
CA GLY A 189 -7.88 4.70 -7.40
C GLY A 189 -7.96 5.82 -8.42
N LEU A 190 -7.88 7.08 -7.96
CA LEU A 190 -7.83 8.25 -8.84
C LEU A 190 -6.56 8.27 -9.68
N ASN A 191 -5.41 8.01 -9.11
CA ASN A 191 -4.14 7.93 -9.84
C ASN A 191 -4.16 6.84 -10.91
N ASN A 192 -4.77 5.69 -10.64
CA ASN A 192 -4.93 4.62 -11.61
C ASN A 192 -5.87 5.04 -12.76
N LYS A 193 -6.99 5.72 -12.48
CA LYS A 193 -7.84 6.31 -13.51
C LYS A 193 -7.07 7.31 -14.38
N VAL A 194 -6.27 8.19 -13.78
CA VAL A 194 -5.42 9.15 -14.50
C VAL A 194 -4.40 8.44 -15.40
N LYS A 195 -3.78 7.35 -14.91
CA LYS A 195 -2.87 6.53 -15.71
C LYS A 195 -3.57 5.90 -16.93
N VAL A 196 -4.78 5.38 -16.74
CA VAL A 196 -5.60 4.84 -17.85
C VAL A 196 -5.95 5.94 -18.83
N LEU A 197 -6.45 7.10 -18.35
CA LEU A 197 -6.76 8.24 -19.20
C LEU A 197 -5.53 8.69 -20.02
N LYS A 198 -4.34 8.70 -19.43
CA LYS A 198 -3.11 9.02 -20.15
C LYS A 198 -2.82 8.02 -21.27
N ARG A 199 -3.05 6.72 -21.06
CA ARG A 199 -2.82 5.68 -22.07
C ARG A 199 -3.79 5.78 -23.26
N VAL A 200 -5.06 6.15 -23.00
CA VAL A 200 -6.09 6.25 -24.03
C VAL A 200 -6.27 7.67 -24.59
N ALA A 201 -5.45 8.61 -24.14
CA ALA A 201 -5.54 10.01 -24.52
C ALA A 201 -4.83 10.29 -25.87
N PHE A 202 -5.19 9.55 -26.91
CA PHE A 202 -4.71 9.81 -28.26
C PHE A 202 -5.05 11.23 -28.70
N GLY A 203 -4.08 11.95 -29.29
CA GLY A 203 -4.29 13.30 -29.85
C GLY A 203 -4.35 14.44 -28.80
N LEU A 204 -4.03 14.19 -27.55
CA LEU A 204 -3.93 15.26 -26.53
C LEU A 204 -2.52 15.86 -26.59
N HIS A 205 -2.39 17.01 -27.24
CA HIS A 205 -1.11 17.71 -27.43
C HIS A 205 -0.76 18.67 -26.28
N SER A 206 -1.69 18.95 -25.35
CA SER A 206 -1.46 19.91 -24.24
C SER A 206 -1.83 19.34 -22.87
N PHE A 207 -1.06 19.77 -21.86
CA PHE A 207 -1.37 19.47 -20.46
C PHE A 207 -2.75 20.00 -20.05
N GLU A 208 -3.15 21.16 -20.56
CA GLU A 208 -4.44 21.76 -20.22
C GLU A 208 -5.61 20.91 -20.76
N GLY A 209 -5.52 20.40 -21.97
CA GLY A 209 -6.50 19.46 -22.51
C GLY A 209 -6.58 18.16 -21.70
N PHE A 210 -5.44 17.63 -21.27
CA PHE A 210 -5.40 16.45 -20.41
C PHE A 210 -6.00 16.73 -19.01
N ARG A 211 -5.66 17.88 -18.41
CA ARG A 211 -6.23 18.35 -17.15
C ARG A 211 -7.75 18.43 -17.21
N LYS A 212 -8.31 19.06 -18.26
CA LYS A 212 -9.77 19.14 -18.46
C LYS A 212 -10.40 17.76 -18.52
N ARG A 213 -9.80 16.80 -19.27
CA ARG A 213 -10.30 15.42 -19.36
C ARG A 213 -10.28 14.72 -18.00
N ILE A 214 -9.21 14.89 -17.21
CA ILE A 214 -9.17 14.35 -15.83
C ILE A 214 -10.30 14.92 -14.98
N LEU A 215 -10.51 16.23 -15.00
CA LEU A 215 -11.55 16.88 -14.21
C LEU A 215 -12.95 16.42 -14.63
N LEU A 216 -13.19 16.24 -15.92
CA LEU A 216 -14.47 15.71 -16.44
C LEU A 216 -14.71 14.25 -16.02
N THR A 217 -13.68 13.41 -16.04
CA THR A 217 -13.81 11.97 -15.80
C THR A 217 -13.74 11.60 -14.31
N CYS A 218 -12.93 12.30 -13.54
CA CYS A 218 -12.66 12.00 -12.13
C CYS A 218 -13.23 13.04 -11.15
N GLY A 219 -13.61 14.22 -11.64
CA GLY A 219 -14.22 15.28 -10.84
C GLY A 219 -15.66 14.92 -10.45
N LYS A 220 -16.10 15.40 -9.28
CA LYS A 220 -17.51 15.41 -8.91
C LYS A 220 -18.20 16.57 -9.64
N LEU A 221 -18.36 16.47 -10.95
CA LEU A 221 -19.33 17.31 -11.64
C LEU A 221 -20.70 16.88 -11.11
N ARG A 222 -21.32 17.71 -10.26
CA ARG A 222 -22.76 17.70 -10.16
C ARG A 222 -23.25 18.24 -11.51
N LEU A 223 -23.52 17.33 -12.42
CA LEU A 223 -24.38 17.65 -13.54
C LEU A 223 -25.68 18.12 -12.89
N SER A 224 -26.01 19.42 -13.02
CA SER A 224 -27.41 19.82 -12.88
C SER A 224 -28.22 18.85 -13.76
N ASN A 225 -29.40 18.46 -13.32
CA ASN A 225 -30.25 17.50 -14.04
C ASN A 225 -30.60 17.93 -15.48
N ASP A 226 -30.01 19.02 -15.95
CA ASP A 226 -30.16 19.53 -17.32
C ASP A 226 -28.79 19.56 -18.02
N PRO A 227 -28.53 18.57 -18.90
CA PRO A 227 -27.30 18.50 -19.71
C PRO A 227 -27.12 19.71 -20.66
N LEU A 228 -28.21 20.39 -21.05
CA LEU A 228 -28.17 21.53 -21.95
C LEU A 228 -27.63 22.80 -21.27
N SER A 229 -27.88 22.97 -19.97
CA SER A 229 -27.38 24.13 -19.22
C SER A 229 -25.85 24.22 -19.12
N ILE A 230 -25.14 23.08 -19.27
CA ILE A 230 -23.68 23.00 -19.25
C ILE A 230 -23.12 23.42 -20.62
N LEU A 231 -23.78 23.01 -21.69
CA LEU A 231 -23.38 23.36 -23.05
C LEU A 231 -23.61 24.85 -23.33
N GLU A 232 -24.67 25.43 -22.81
CA GLU A 232 -24.92 26.86 -22.91
C GLU A 232 -23.91 27.72 -22.15
N LYS A 233 -23.55 27.33 -20.93
CA LYS A 233 -22.50 28.01 -20.13
C LYS A 233 -21.12 27.91 -20.76
N ALA A 234 -20.80 26.79 -21.41
CA ALA A 234 -19.55 26.60 -22.15
C ALA A 234 -19.51 27.42 -23.43
N ARG A 235 -20.66 27.63 -24.09
CA ARG A 235 -20.81 28.43 -25.30
C ARG A 235 -20.72 29.95 -25.03
N ASP A 236 -21.20 30.41 -23.88
CA ASP A 236 -21.21 31.82 -23.48
C ASP A 236 -19.88 32.30 -22.88
N GLY A 237 -18.82 31.48 -22.88
CA GLY A 237 -17.49 31.87 -22.40
C GLY A 237 -17.40 32.20 -20.90
N LYS A 238 -18.43 31.90 -20.12
CA LYS A 238 -18.43 32.16 -18.69
C LYS A 238 -17.58 31.07 -17.99
N GLU A 239 -16.54 31.52 -17.26
CA GLU A 239 -15.69 30.66 -16.46
C GLU A 239 -16.54 29.75 -15.57
N ILE A 240 -16.44 28.46 -15.78
CA ILE A 240 -16.96 27.46 -14.86
C ILE A 240 -16.02 27.47 -13.65
N ARG A 241 -16.39 28.19 -12.59
CA ARG A 241 -15.69 28.09 -11.30
C ARG A 241 -15.94 26.70 -10.71
N LEU A 242 -14.89 25.88 -10.74
CA LEU A 242 -14.82 24.57 -10.10
C LEU A 242 -14.55 24.71 -8.61
#